data_2ba6e760d7cb6f0aad726c6bc05d1ea3
#
_entry.id   2ba6e760d7cb6f0aad726c6bc05d1ea3
#
_cell.length_a   1.000
_cell.length_b   1.000
_cell.length_c   1.000
_cell.angle_alpha   90.00
_cell.angle_beta   90.00
_cell.angle_gamma   90.00
#
_symmetry.space_group_name_H-M   'P 1'
#
loop_
_entity.id
_entity.type
_entity.pdbx_description
1 polymer ?
#
loop_
_entity_poly.entity_id
_entity_poly.type
_entity_poly.pdbx_seq_one_letter_code
_entity_poly.pdbx_strand_id
1 'polypeptide(L)'
;LNRTAPQNIEAEKSVIGSMLLDKEAIETAVGMLTKDDFYSRQYGIMFNAIVECYNSLDKDGIVDIVTVQEQLAKDGAPAEMQSVDFFKALYDATPTSVNIRSYAEIVRDKSVQRKLIKSCGEISQLCYDDNESTENILAETETRMFDILKTGTSTELTSIEDISISVYEKIRKV
;
A
#
# COMPACT_ATOMS: atom_id res chain seq x y z
N LEU A 1 1.63 22.16 -16.91
CA LEU A 1 0.43 21.66 -16.23
C LEU A 1 0.84 21.06 -14.91
N ASN A 2 0.54 21.76 -13.82
CA ASN A 2 0.78 21.27 -12.46
C ASN A 2 -0.24 20.16 -12.19
N ARG A 3 0.13 18.90 -12.47
CA ARG A 3 -0.73 17.74 -12.22
C ARG A 3 -0.47 17.26 -10.80
N THR A 4 -1.50 17.22 -9.97
CA THR A 4 -1.42 16.59 -8.64
C THR A 4 -1.19 15.09 -8.82
N ALA A 5 -0.29 14.52 -8.03
CA ALA A 5 -0.04 13.08 -8.06
C ALA A 5 -1.31 12.29 -7.68
N PRO A 6 -1.55 11.12 -8.28
CA PRO A 6 -2.71 10.30 -7.97
C PRO A 6 -2.80 9.97 -6.48
N GLN A 7 -3.93 10.29 -5.86
CA GLN A 7 -4.16 10.12 -4.43
C GLN A 7 -5.65 9.96 -4.12
N ASN A 8 -5.97 9.40 -2.97
CA ASN A 8 -7.28 9.42 -2.36
C ASN A 8 -7.13 9.45 -0.84
N ILE A 9 -7.06 10.66 -0.29
CA ILE A 9 -6.80 10.89 1.15
C ILE A 9 -7.91 10.29 2.02
N GLU A 10 -9.15 10.32 1.57
CA GLU A 10 -10.28 9.75 2.32
C GLU A 10 -10.16 8.21 2.39
N ALA A 11 -9.75 7.54 1.31
CA ALA A 11 -9.51 6.11 1.33
C ALA A 11 -8.32 5.76 2.23
N GLU A 12 -7.21 6.53 2.17
CA GLU A 12 -6.06 6.33 3.07
C GLU A 12 -6.46 6.46 4.54
N LYS A 13 -7.23 7.51 4.86
CA LYS A 13 -7.75 7.74 6.21
C LYS A 13 -8.66 6.60 6.65
N SER A 14 -9.53 6.11 5.76
CA SER A 14 -10.45 5.02 6.05
C SER A 14 -9.72 3.68 6.26
N VAL A 15 -8.61 3.43 5.56
CA VAL A 15 -7.74 2.27 5.83
C VAL A 15 -7.22 2.33 7.26
N ILE A 16 -6.60 3.44 7.66
CA ILE A 16 -6.04 3.60 9.00
C ILE A 16 -7.12 3.50 10.08
N GLY A 17 -8.26 4.18 9.87
CA GLY A 17 -9.40 4.09 10.80
C GLY A 17 -9.93 2.67 10.95
N SER A 18 -10.06 1.91 9.86
CA SER A 18 -10.47 0.50 9.90
C SER A 18 -9.49 -0.38 10.68
N MET A 19 -8.19 -0.17 10.51
CA MET A 19 -7.14 -0.90 11.24
C MET A 19 -7.19 -0.63 12.75
N LEU A 20 -7.58 0.57 13.16
CA LEU A 20 -7.76 0.92 14.58
C LEU A 20 -9.05 0.34 15.18
N LEU A 21 -10.04 0.01 14.35
CA LEU A 21 -11.33 -0.54 14.78
C LEU A 21 -11.32 -2.07 14.92
N ASP A 22 -10.52 -2.75 14.08
CA ASP A 22 -10.65 -4.19 13.90
C ASP A 22 -9.32 -4.85 13.53
N LYS A 23 -9.00 -5.94 14.24
CA LYS A 23 -7.81 -6.77 14.01
C LYS A 23 -7.81 -7.41 12.62
N GLU A 24 -8.95 -7.90 12.14
CA GLU A 24 -9.07 -8.51 10.81
C GLU A 24 -8.80 -7.48 9.70
N ALA A 25 -9.12 -6.20 9.96
CA ALA A 25 -8.79 -5.12 9.04
C ALA A 25 -7.28 -4.87 8.96
N ILE A 26 -6.53 -5.05 10.07
CA ILE A 26 -5.06 -4.98 10.06
C ILE A 26 -4.50 -6.08 9.16
N GLU A 27 -4.93 -7.33 9.33
CA GLU A 27 -4.49 -8.47 8.52
C GLU A 27 -4.77 -8.26 7.03
N THR A 28 -5.97 -7.77 6.70
CA THR A 28 -6.35 -7.45 5.33
C THR A 28 -5.48 -6.34 4.74
N ALA A 29 -5.27 -5.26 5.49
CA ALA A 29 -4.48 -4.12 5.02
C ALA A 29 -3.00 -4.49 4.81
N VAL A 30 -2.39 -5.25 5.74
CA VAL A 30 -0.99 -5.73 5.65
C VAL A 30 -0.80 -6.68 4.48
N GLY A 31 -1.82 -7.50 4.15
CA GLY A 31 -1.78 -8.37 2.97
C GLY A 31 -1.83 -7.62 1.63
N MET A 32 -2.23 -6.34 1.62
CA MET A 32 -2.46 -5.57 0.41
C MET A 32 -1.57 -4.34 0.24
N LEU A 33 -1.11 -3.75 1.34
CA LEU A 33 -0.45 -2.45 1.38
C LEU A 33 0.85 -2.49 2.20
N THR A 34 1.71 -1.53 1.90
CA THR A 34 2.88 -1.15 2.70
C THR A 34 2.78 0.34 3.05
N LYS A 35 3.60 0.80 4.00
CA LYS A 35 3.67 2.23 4.37
C LYS A 35 3.95 3.16 3.18
N ASP A 36 4.68 2.66 2.17
CA ASP A 36 5.10 3.44 1.00
C ASP A 36 3.98 3.57 -0.06
N ASP A 37 2.87 2.87 0.12
CA ASP A 37 1.70 2.97 -0.74
C ASP A 37 0.80 4.15 -0.41
N PHE A 38 1.02 4.81 0.74
CA PHE A 38 0.29 6.00 1.14
C PHE A 38 0.89 7.27 0.52
N TYR A 39 0.04 8.14 0.00
CA TYR A 39 0.44 9.47 -0.46
C TYR A 39 0.73 10.39 0.73
N SER A 40 -0.12 10.34 1.75
CA SER A 40 0.08 11.05 2.99
C SER A 40 1.14 10.37 3.83
N ARG A 41 2.26 11.06 4.04
CA ARG A 41 3.34 10.58 4.92
C ARG A 41 2.84 10.24 6.32
N GLN A 42 1.88 11.01 6.84
CA GLN A 42 1.29 10.78 8.16
C GLN A 42 0.59 9.43 8.22
N TYR A 43 -0.21 9.09 7.20
CA TYR A 43 -0.89 7.79 7.16
C TYR A 43 0.06 6.62 6.93
N GLY A 44 1.14 6.81 6.15
CA GLY A 44 2.18 5.80 6.04
C GLY A 44 2.90 5.52 7.36
N ILE A 45 3.22 6.56 8.14
CA ILE A 45 3.79 6.43 9.49
C ILE A 45 2.81 5.72 10.42
N MET A 46 1.53 6.13 10.43
CA MET A 46 0.49 5.52 11.25
C MET A 46 0.30 4.04 10.91
N PHE A 47 0.23 3.71 9.60
CA PHE A 47 0.18 2.32 9.14
C PHE A 47 1.31 1.49 9.73
N ASN A 48 2.55 1.97 9.61
CA ASN A 48 3.72 1.26 10.14
C ASN A 48 3.64 1.06 11.66
N ALA A 49 3.26 2.10 12.41
CA ALA A 49 3.13 2.02 13.87
C ALA A 49 2.06 1.00 14.30
N ILE A 50 0.91 0.94 13.62
CA ILE A 50 -0.13 -0.06 13.87
C ILE A 50 0.39 -1.48 13.58
N VAL A 51 1.11 -1.67 12.46
CA VAL A 51 1.70 -2.96 12.09
C VAL A 51 2.74 -3.42 13.10
N GLU A 52 3.59 -2.53 13.59
CA GLU A 52 4.59 -2.84 14.62
C GLU A 52 3.94 -3.20 15.96
N CYS A 53 2.89 -2.47 16.37
CA CYS A 53 2.09 -2.85 17.53
C CYS A 53 1.48 -4.23 17.35
N TYR A 54 0.86 -4.49 16.21
CA TYR A 54 0.23 -5.77 15.90
C TYR A 54 1.23 -6.94 15.96
N ASN A 55 2.43 -6.77 15.41
CA ASN A 55 3.46 -7.79 15.39
C ASN A 55 4.13 -8.02 16.76
N SER A 56 4.12 -7.03 17.66
CA SER A 56 4.72 -7.10 19.00
C SER A 56 3.77 -7.65 20.04
N LEU A 57 2.48 -7.76 19.75
CA LEU A 57 1.48 -8.29 20.66
C LEU A 57 1.45 -9.82 20.63
N ASP A 58 1.21 -10.44 21.80
CA ASP A 58 0.84 -11.85 21.87
C ASP A 58 -0.48 -12.08 21.12
N LYS A 59 -0.77 -13.34 20.74
CA LYS A 59 -1.91 -13.72 19.87
C LYS A 59 -3.27 -13.13 20.28
N ASP A 60 -3.43 -12.80 21.56
CA ASP A 60 -4.68 -12.24 22.13
C ASP A 60 -4.59 -10.73 22.41
N GLY A 61 -3.49 -10.07 22.02
CA GLY A 61 -3.29 -8.64 22.23
C GLY A 61 -4.18 -7.79 21.32
N ILE A 62 -4.65 -6.67 21.85
CA ILE A 62 -5.47 -5.70 21.13
C ILE A 62 -4.58 -4.50 20.81
N VAL A 63 -4.59 -4.09 19.54
CA VAL A 63 -4.01 -2.80 19.15
C VAL A 63 -4.98 -1.71 19.60
N ASP A 64 -4.55 -0.86 20.51
CA ASP A 64 -5.34 0.26 21.02
C ASP A 64 -4.62 1.61 20.82
N ILE A 65 -5.34 2.69 21.09
CA ILE A 65 -4.80 4.04 20.90
C ILE A 65 -3.54 4.26 21.72
N VAL A 66 -3.47 3.73 22.95
CA VAL A 66 -2.35 3.97 23.88
C VAL A 66 -1.09 3.30 23.36
N THR A 67 -1.19 2.04 22.94
CA THR A 67 -0.05 1.29 22.39
C THR A 67 0.45 1.91 21.09
N VAL A 68 -0.45 2.39 20.21
CA VAL A 68 -0.07 3.08 18.96
C VAL A 68 0.56 4.44 19.26
N GLN A 69 0.06 5.21 20.25
CA GLN A 69 0.68 6.47 20.66
C GLN A 69 2.10 6.26 21.19
N GLU A 70 2.32 5.23 22.03
CA GLU A 70 3.66 4.88 22.51
C GLU A 70 4.60 4.49 21.38
N GLN A 71 4.11 3.73 20.40
CA GLN A 71 4.92 3.35 19.23
C GLN A 71 5.28 4.57 18.39
N LEU A 72 4.32 5.45 18.11
CA LEU A 72 4.57 6.71 17.40
C LEU A 72 5.60 7.59 18.12
N ALA A 73 5.56 7.62 19.46
CA ALA A 73 6.55 8.37 20.25
C ALA A 73 7.94 7.75 20.14
N LYS A 74 8.08 6.42 20.18
CA LYS A 74 9.34 5.70 19.98
C LYS A 74 9.92 5.96 18.60
N ASP A 75 9.08 6.00 17.57
CA ASP A 75 9.46 6.24 16.17
C ASP A 75 9.79 7.71 15.89
N GLY A 76 9.62 8.60 16.87
CA GLY A 76 9.86 10.04 16.71
C GLY A 76 8.85 10.72 15.80
N ALA A 77 7.63 10.19 15.71
CA ALA A 77 6.56 10.78 14.91
C ALA A 77 6.16 12.17 15.43
N PRO A 78 5.69 13.08 14.55
CA PRO A 78 5.23 14.41 14.96
C PRO A 78 4.18 14.36 16.08
N ALA A 79 4.27 15.29 17.04
CA ALA A 79 3.38 15.33 18.20
C ALA A 79 1.88 15.44 17.81
N GLU A 80 1.59 16.07 16.68
CA GLU A 80 0.22 16.15 16.14
C GLU A 80 -0.41 14.78 15.90
N MET A 81 0.38 13.81 15.43
CA MET A 81 -0.08 12.45 15.17
C MET A 81 -0.34 11.63 16.45
N GLN A 82 0.23 12.09 17.57
CA GLN A 82 0.04 11.45 18.89
C GLN A 82 -1.15 12.05 19.64
N SER A 83 -1.80 13.09 19.08
CA SER A 83 -2.91 13.78 19.74
C SER A 83 -4.21 12.98 19.70
N VAL A 84 -5.02 13.10 20.74
CA VAL A 84 -6.36 12.49 20.81
C VAL A 84 -7.25 12.97 19.66
N ASP A 85 -7.12 14.23 19.25
CA ASP A 85 -7.90 14.82 18.16
C ASP A 85 -7.58 14.14 16.81
N PHE A 86 -6.32 13.79 16.59
CA PHE A 86 -5.92 13.06 15.37
C PHE A 86 -6.58 11.67 15.31
N PHE A 87 -6.53 10.89 16.39
CA PHE A 87 -7.19 9.59 16.48
C PHE A 87 -8.71 9.72 16.35
N LYS A 88 -9.31 10.71 17.00
CA LYS A 88 -10.75 10.99 16.88
C LYS A 88 -11.14 11.26 15.43
N ALA A 89 -10.35 12.07 14.71
CA ALA A 89 -10.61 12.34 13.29
C ALA A 89 -10.53 11.08 12.42
N LEU A 90 -9.69 10.10 12.77
CA LEU A 90 -9.61 8.80 12.08
C LEU A 90 -10.85 7.95 12.35
N TYR A 91 -11.30 7.86 13.61
CA TYR A 91 -12.52 7.13 14.00
C TYR A 91 -13.78 7.74 13.38
N ASP A 92 -13.92 9.07 13.43
CA ASP A 92 -15.08 9.78 12.89
C ASP A 92 -15.22 9.60 11.37
N ALA A 93 -14.10 9.42 10.66
CA ALA A 93 -14.10 9.18 9.22
C ALA A 93 -14.42 7.73 8.83
N THR A 94 -14.38 6.81 9.79
CA THR A 94 -14.47 5.37 9.50
C THR A 94 -15.49 4.73 10.44
N PRO A 95 -16.80 4.79 10.11
CA PRO A 95 -17.83 4.24 10.96
C PRO A 95 -17.82 2.70 11.05
N THR A 96 -17.12 2.01 10.13
CA THR A 96 -17.05 0.55 10.07
C THR A 96 -15.80 0.07 9.33
N SER A 97 -15.24 -1.07 9.77
CA SER A 97 -14.10 -1.74 9.14
C SER A 97 -14.49 -2.63 7.94
N VAL A 98 -15.77 -2.88 7.70
CA VAL A 98 -16.28 -3.85 6.70
C VAL A 98 -15.74 -3.59 5.29
N ASN A 99 -15.50 -2.33 4.93
CA ASN A 99 -15.05 -1.93 3.60
C ASN A 99 -13.53 -1.83 3.45
N ILE A 100 -12.75 -2.34 4.41
CA ILE A 100 -11.28 -2.23 4.41
C ILE A 100 -10.65 -2.67 3.08
N ARG A 101 -11.08 -3.78 2.51
CA ARG A 101 -10.56 -4.30 1.24
C ARG A 101 -10.73 -3.27 0.11
N SER A 102 -11.92 -2.69 -0.03
CA SER A 102 -12.21 -1.70 -1.07
C SER A 102 -11.37 -0.42 -0.88
N TYR A 103 -11.18 0.04 0.35
CA TYR A 103 -10.33 1.19 0.62
C TYR A 103 -8.87 0.89 0.32
N ALA A 104 -8.38 -0.28 0.71
CA ALA A 104 -7.02 -0.73 0.43
C ALA A 104 -6.76 -0.86 -1.09
N GLU A 105 -7.71 -1.37 -1.86
CA GLU A 105 -7.64 -1.42 -3.33
C GLU A 105 -7.49 -0.02 -3.94
N ILE A 106 -8.28 0.96 -3.48
CA ILE A 106 -8.17 2.35 -3.95
C ILE A 106 -6.78 2.93 -3.65
N VAL A 107 -6.27 2.72 -2.43
CA VAL A 107 -4.93 3.22 -2.04
C VAL A 107 -3.85 2.56 -2.90
N ARG A 108 -3.92 1.24 -3.09
CA ARG A 108 -2.99 0.47 -3.93
C ARG A 108 -3.00 0.97 -5.38
N ASP A 109 -4.17 1.16 -5.96
CA ASP A 109 -4.31 1.64 -7.35
C ASP A 109 -3.65 3.01 -7.52
N LYS A 110 -3.86 3.92 -6.55
CA LYS A 110 -3.21 5.24 -6.56
C LYS A 110 -1.69 5.14 -6.38
N SER A 111 -1.22 4.21 -5.57
CA SER A 111 0.21 3.91 -5.42
C SER A 111 0.82 3.40 -6.72
N VAL A 112 0.20 2.42 -7.37
CA VAL A 112 0.65 1.89 -8.66
C VAL A 112 0.72 2.99 -9.72
N GLN A 113 -0.30 3.87 -9.80
CA GLN A 113 -0.28 5.02 -10.69
C GLN A 113 0.91 5.96 -10.42
N ARG A 114 1.23 6.23 -9.16
CA ARG A 114 2.42 7.04 -8.79
C ARG A 114 3.73 6.37 -9.18
N LYS A 115 3.85 5.06 -8.92
CA LYS A 115 5.03 4.26 -9.29
C LYS A 115 5.24 4.28 -10.82
N LEU A 116 4.17 4.13 -11.60
CA LEU A 116 4.21 4.22 -13.06
C LEU A 116 4.66 5.61 -13.53
N ILE A 117 4.09 6.69 -12.99
CA ILE A 117 4.48 8.06 -13.35
C ILE A 117 5.96 8.30 -13.06
N LYS A 118 6.45 7.86 -11.90
CA LYS A 118 7.86 7.99 -11.50
C LYS A 118 8.76 7.21 -12.45
N SER A 119 8.46 5.94 -12.71
CA SER A 119 9.28 5.09 -13.59
C SER A 119 9.31 5.59 -15.02
N CYS A 120 8.18 6.06 -15.57
CA CYS A 120 8.14 6.67 -16.89
C CYS A 120 9.00 7.94 -16.97
N GLY A 121 9.01 8.76 -15.91
CA GLY A 121 9.88 9.93 -15.83
C GLY A 121 11.36 9.57 -15.81
N GLU A 122 11.73 8.57 -15.02
CA GLU A 122 13.10 8.09 -14.93
C GLU A 122 13.56 7.44 -16.24
N ILE A 123 12.72 6.62 -16.89
CA ILE A 123 12.99 6.05 -18.21
C ILE A 123 13.18 7.16 -19.25
N SER A 124 12.32 8.17 -19.22
CA SER A 124 12.45 9.33 -20.11
C SER A 124 13.80 10.03 -19.93
N GLN A 125 14.27 10.18 -18.69
CA GLN A 125 15.60 10.77 -18.42
C GLN A 125 16.75 9.92 -18.98
N LEU A 126 16.67 8.58 -18.82
CA LEU A 126 17.67 7.67 -19.39
C LEU A 126 17.76 7.78 -20.91
N CYS A 127 16.64 8.01 -21.61
CA CYS A 127 16.61 8.19 -23.05
C CYS A 127 17.30 9.49 -23.53
N TYR A 128 17.48 10.49 -22.65
CA TYR A 128 18.21 11.73 -22.95
C TYR A 128 19.69 11.66 -22.52
N ASP A 129 20.13 10.57 -21.89
CA ASP A 129 21.53 10.38 -21.50
C ASP A 129 22.31 9.74 -22.67
N ASP A 130 23.16 10.51 -23.31
CA ASP A 130 23.99 10.06 -24.43
C ASP A 130 25.03 8.96 -24.07
N ASN A 131 25.23 8.71 -22.77
CA ASN A 131 26.16 7.68 -22.29
C ASN A 131 25.51 6.29 -22.14
N GLU A 132 24.17 6.21 -22.18
CA GLU A 132 23.44 4.96 -22.03
C GLU A 132 23.21 4.28 -23.38
N SER A 133 23.40 2.97 -23.42
CA SER A 133 23.08 2.19 -24.61
C SER A 133 21.56 1.89 -24.66
N THR A 134 21.01 1.82 -25.87
CA THR A 134 19.60 1.45 -26.06
C THR A 134 19.26 0.09 -25.41
N GLU A 135 20.19 -0.86 -25.43
CA GLU A 135 20.01 -2.18 -24.80
C GLU A 135 19.87 -2.05 -23.27
N ASN A 136 20.68 -1.22 -22.62
CA ASN A 136 20.60 -0.96 -21.19
C ASN A 136 19.27 -0.26 -20.82
N ILE A 137 18.85 0.71 -21.62
CA ILE A 137 17.58 1.42 -21.39
C ILE A 137 16.40 0.45 -21.48
N LEU A 138 16.39 -0.46 -22.45
CA LEU A 138 15.34 -1.47 -22.59
C LEU A 138 15.33 -2.45 -21.42
N ALA A 139 16.49 -2.96 -20.99
CA ALA A 139 16.61 -3.86 -19.85
C ALA A 139 16.15 -3.22 -18.54
N GLU A 140 16.53 -1.96 -18.30
CA GLU A 140 16.09 -1.20 -17.14
C GLU A 140 14.56 -0.94 -17.17
N THR A 141 14.01 -0.64 -18.34
CA THR A 141 12.57 -0.45 -18.53
C THR A 141 11.80 -1.73 -18.18
N GLU A 142 12.26 -2.88 -18.69
CA GLU A 142 11.65 -4.18 -18.40
C GLU A 142 11.66 -4.48 -16.90
N THR A 143 12.80 -4.30 -16.25
CA THR A 143 12.96 -4.53 -14.81
C THR A 143 11.98 -3.66 -14.00
N ARG A 144 11.91 -2.37 -14.28
CA ARG A 144 11.02 -1.43 -13.57
C ARG A 144 9.54 -1.76 -13.78
N MET A 145 9.15 -2.10 -15.01
CA MET A 145 7.77 -2.50 -15.28
C MET A 145 7.40 -3.82 -14.59
N PHE A 146 8.32 -4.78 -14.57
CA PHE A 146 8.11 -6.05 -13.88
C PHE A 146 7.94 -5.88 -12.37
N ASP A 147 8.74 -5.02 -11.73
CA ASP A 147 8.62 -4.71 -10.31
C ASP A 147 7.27 -4.05 -9.96
N ILE A 148 6.79 -3.16 -10.82
CA ILE A 148 5.47 -2.54 -10.65
C ILE A 148 4.36 -3.58 -10.80
N LEU A 149 4.45 -4.46 -11.80
CA LEU A 149 3.47 -5.54 -12.01
C LEU A 149 3.41 -6.49 -10.81
N LYS A 150 4.55 -6.88 -10.25
CA LYS A 150 4.61 -7.72 -9.04
C LYS A 150 3.89 -7.07 -7.86
N THR A 151 4.08 -5.77 -7.65
CA THR A 151 3.43 -5.05 -6.55
C THR A 151 1.94 -4.79 -6.82
N GLY A 152 1.53 -4.66 -8.09
CA GLY A 152 0.14 -4.46 -8.50
C GLY A 152 -0.70 -5.73 -8.47
N THR A 153 -0.08 -6.89 -8.62
CA THR A 153 -0.73 -8.21 -8.68
C THR A 153 -0.63 -9.01 -7.38
N SER A 154 -0.60 -8.38 -6.20
CA SER A 154 -0.79 -9.13 -4.95
C SER A 154 -2.25 -9.59 -4.80
N THR A 155 -2.82 -10.08 -5.89
CA THR A 155 -4.10 -10.73 -5.91
C THR A 155 -3.85 -12.18 -6.30
N GLU A 156 -4.13 -13.06 -5.35
CA GLU A 156 -4.16 -14.51 -5.55
C GLU A 156 -2.84 -15.09 -6.10
N LEU A 157 -2.08 -15.66 -5.23
CA LEU A 157 -1.32 -16.86 -5.59
C LEU A 157 -2.36 -17.81 -6.20
N THR A 158 -2.65 -17.61 -7.49
CA THR A 158 -3.33 -18.64 -8.27
C THR A 158 -2.46 -19.85 -8.10
N SER A 159 -2.99 -20.85 -7.42
CA SER A 159 -2.32 -22.11 -7.21
C SER A 159 -1.82 -22.57 -8.59
N ILE A 160 -0.64 -23.19 -8.65
CA ILE A 160 -0.14 -23.82 -9.89
C ILE A 160 -1.22 -24.74 -10.49
N GLU A 161 -2.10 -25.28 -9.64
CA GLU A 161 -3.27 -26.06 -10.03
C GLU A 161 -4.29 -25.24 -10.84
N ASP A 162 -4.63 -24.01 -10.44
CA ASP A 162 -5.59 -23.14 -11.15
C ASP A 162 -5.03 -22.68 -12.50
N ILE A 163 -3.72 -22.41 -12.57
CA ILE A 163 -3.02 -22.07 -13.82
C ILE A 163 -3.03 -23.29 -14.75
N SER A 164 -2.73 -24.49 -14.25
CA SER A 164 -2.73 -25.71 -15.06
C SER A 164 -4.12 -26.05 -15.58
N ILE A 165 -5.17 -25.87 -14.78
CA ILE A 165 -6.57 -26.06 -15.20
C ILE A 165 -6.94 -25.06 -16.30
N SER A 166 -6.61 -23.79 -16.16
CA SER A 166 -6.91 -22.76 -17.16
C SER A 166 -6.20 -22.99 -18.49
N VAL A 167 -4.95 -23.48 -18.45
CA VAL A 167 -4.18 -23.84 -19.64
C VAL A 167 -4.78 -25.11 -20.29
N TYR A 168 -5.17 -26.09 -19.48
CA TYR A 168 -5.80 -27.33 -20.00
C TYR A 168 -7.13 -27.04 -20.69
N GLU A 169 -7.96 -26.16 -20.14
CA GLU A 169 -9.22 -25.75 -20.76
C GLU A 169 -9.02 -24.97 -22.07
N LYS A 170 -7.98 -24.16 -22.18
CA LYS A 170 -7.62 -23.42 -23.41
C LYS A 170 -7.14 -24.36 -24.50
N ILE A 171 -6.37 -25.40 -24.16
CA ILE A 171 -5.88 -26.42 -25.13
C ILE A 171 -7.01 -27.30 -25.61
N ARG A 172 -8.01 -27.59 -24.76
CA ARG A 172 -9.16 -28.45 -25.13
C ARG A 172 -10.17 -27.78 -26.06
N LYS A 173 -10.12 -26.42 -26.19
CA LYS A 173 -11.00 -25.62 -27.05
C LYS A 173 -10.41 -25.37 -28.46
N VAL A 174 -9.25 -25.91 -28.77
CA VAL A 174 -8.63 -25.94 -30.10
C VAL A 174 -8.84 -27.33 -30.72
#